data_d892c19c1b348e35056e92a3fbc88d2e
#
_entry.id   d892c19c1b348e35056e92a3fbc88d2e
#
_cell.length_a   1.000
_cell.length_b   1.000
_cell.length_c   1.000
_cell.angle_alpha   90.00
_cell.angle_beta   90.00
_cell.angle_gamma   90.00
#
_symmetry.space_group_name_H-M   'P 1'
#
loop_
_entity.id
_entity.type
_entity.pdbx_description
1 polymer ?
#
loop_
_entity_poly.entity_id
_entity_poly.type
_entity_poly.pdbx_seq_one_letter_code
_entity_poly.pdbx_strand_id
1 'polypeptide(L)'
;MKTLRKMNGNKYLFYLLVAGIFGIMFLLNHYTFYAADDYSYMNSFATHKKIQTVWDIFPSMYAHAKGMNGRLVAHFFVQLFLLLPSGIFDVVNAVIFTMLILILYRYLFWNKKRNALAPVSYTHLTLP
;
A
#
# COMPACT_ATOMS: atom_id res chain seq x y z
N MET A 1 7.83 40.17 -5.99
CA MET A 1 8.01 39.50 -4.68
C MET A 1 6.78 38.72 -4.19
N LYS A 2 5.53 39.14 -4.39
CA LYS A 2 4.32 38.40 -3.93
C LYS A 2 4.12 37.01 -4.59
N THR A 3 4.50 36.83 -5.85
CA THR A 3 4.33 35.58 -6.61
C THR A 3 5.26 34.45 -6.14
N LEU A 4 6.50 34.77 -5.77
CA LEU A 4 7.47 33.80 -5.25
C LEU A 4 7.08 33.30 -3.85
N ARG A 5 6.47 34.17 -3.03
CA ARG A 5 6.00 33.81 -1.68
C ARG A 5 4.79 32.85 -1.75
N LYS A 6 3.92 32.99 -2.75
CA LYS A 6 2.75 32.10 -2.98
C LYS A 6 3.18 30.71 -3.45
N MET A 7 4.22 30.61 -4.27
CA MET A 7 4.77 29.31 -4.74
C MET A 7 5.42 28.54 -3.59
N ASN A 8 6.09 29.21 -2.63
CA ASN A 8 6.69 28.54 -1.48
C ASN A 8 5.63 27.99 -0.51
N GLY A 9 4.56 28.74 -0.25
CA GLY A 9 3.45 28.28 0.59
C GLY A 9 2.80 26.99 0.08
N ASN A 10 2.63 26.83 -1.24
CA ASN A 10 2.07 25.63 -1.82
C ASN A 10 2.95 24.38 -1.66
N LYS A 11 4.26 24.54 -1.63
CA LYS A 11 5.19 23.43 -1.39
C LYS A 11 5.13 22.94 0.05
N TYR A 12 5.11 23.86 1.01
CA TYR A 12 4.98 23.50 2.43
C TYR A 12 3.64 22.79 2.72
N LEU A 13 2.55 23.30 2.17
CA LEU A 13 1.24 22.65 2.29
C LEU A 13 1.26 21.22 1.72
N PHE A 14 1.88 21.03 0.56
CA PHE A 14 2.02 19.70 -0.04
C PHE A 14 2.78 18.73 0.87
N TYR A 15 3.94 19.12 1.39
CA TYR A 15 4.71 18.28 2.30
C TYR A 15 3.97 18.00 3.62
N LEU A 16 3.23 18.98 4.12
CA LEU A 16 2.41 18.80 5.32
C LEU A 16 1.28 17.81 5.09
N LEU A 17 0.63 17.85 3.93
CA LEU A 17 -0.40 16.87 3.54
C LEU A 17 0.19 15.47 3.41
N VAL A 18 1.35 15.32 2.77
CA VAL A 18 2.04 14.02 2.63
C VAL A 18 2.42 13.46 4.00
N ALA A 19 2.98 14.29 4.88
CA ALA A 19 3.31 13.91 6.25
C ALA A 19 2.06 13.54 7.06
N GLY A 20 0.95 14.26 6.85
CA GLY A 20 -0.34 13.97 7.47
C GLY A 20 -0.90 12.61 7.03
N ILE A 21 -0.85 12.29 5.73
CA ILE A 21 -1.28 10.98 5.20
C ILE A 21 -0.45 9.86 5.82
N PHE A 22 0.87 10.01 5.83
CA PHE A 22 1.77 9.05 6.45
C PHE A 22 1.44 8.85 7.94
N GLY A 23 1.31 9.97 8.69
CA GLY A 23 1.03 9.93 10.12
C GLY A 23 -0.31 9.25 10.44
N ILE A 24 -1.37 9.56 9.69
CA ILE A 24 -2.68 8.93 9.87
C ILE A 24 -2.58 7.42 9.60
N MET A 25 -1.93 7.00 8.51
CA MET A 25 -1.79 5.58 8.19
C MET A 25 -0.94 4.85 9.22
N PHE A 26 0.15 5.47 9.69
CA PHE A 26 0.96 4.89 10.76
C PHE A 26 0.15 4.69 12.04
N LEU A 27 -0.62 5.69 12.48
CA LEU A 27 -1.47 5.59 13.67
C LEU A 27 -2.56 4.53 13.50
N LEU A 28 -3.22 4.48 12.35
CA LEU A 28 -4.23 3.46 12.07
C LEU A 28 -3.64 2.05 12.17
N ASN A 29 -2.48 1.80 11.58
CA ASN A 29 -1.81 0.51 11.69
C ASN A 29 -1.41 0.19 13.14
N HIS A 30 -0.81 1.17 13.84
CA HIS A 30 -0.34 0.99 15.21
C HIS A 30 -1.45 0.62 16.19
N TYR A 31 -2.65 1.17 16.00
CA TYR A 31 -3.82 0.88 16.84
C TYR A 31 -4.70 -0.26 16.30
N THR A 32 -4.33 -0.86 15.17
CA THR A 32 -5.04 -2.04 14.64
C THR A 32 -4.43 -3.30 15.23
N PHE A 33 -5.26 -4.07 15.95
CA PHE A 33 -4.86 -5.34 16.54
C PHE A 33 -5.00 -6.48 15.52
N TYR A 34 -4.19 -7.52 15.74
CA TYR A 34 -4.34 -8.78 15.00
C TYR A 34 -5.73 -9.36 15.22
N ALA A 35 -6.37 -9.84 14.15
CA ALA A 35 -7.71 -10.38 14.19
C ALA A 35 -7.80 -11.70 13.41
N ALA A 36 -8.70 -12.59 13.87
CA ALA A 36 -9.12 -13.80 13.16
C ALA A 36 -8.00 -14.53 12.39
N ASP A 37 -7.91 -14.25 11.09
CA ASP A 37 -7.01 -14.96 10.17
C ASP A 37 -5.53 -14.70 10.44
N ASP A 38 -5.16 -13.55 11.01
CA ASP A 38 -3.76 -13.22 11.31
C ASP A 38 -3.10 -14.26 12.20
N TYR A 39 -3.83 -14.75 13.21
CA TYR A 39 -3.33 -15.80 14.11
C TYR A 39 -3.10 -17.12 13.38
N SER A 40 -3.92 -17.43 12.39
CA SER A 40 -3.75 -18.61 11.56
C SER A 40 -2.52 -18.48 10.65
N TYR A 41 -2.32 -17.29 10.05
CA TYR A 41 -1.18 -17.01 9.17
C TYR A 41 0.16 -16.86 9.90
N MET A 42 0.16 -16.61 11.21
CA MET A 42 1.38 -16.66 12.03
C MET A 42 1.98 -18.06 12.12
N ASN A 43 1.18 -19.09 11.84
CA ASN A 43 1.60 -20.48 11.90
C ASN A 43 1.79 -21.06 10.51
N SER A 44 2.75 -22.00 10.40
CA SER A 44 2.98 -22.74 9.17
C SER A 44 1.83 -23.70 8.89
N PHE A 45 1.26 -23.66 7.70
CA PHE A 45 0.23 -24.60 7.24
C PHE A 45 0.78 -26.04 7.06
N ALA A 46 2.10 -26.20 6.99
CA ALA A 46 2.74 -27.51 6.89
C ALA A 46 2.96 -28.17 8.27
N THR A 47 3.39 -27.39 9.27
CA THR A 47 3.83 -27.91 10.55
C THR A 47 2.95 -27.50 11.72
N HIS A 48 2.00 -26.59 11.53
CA HIS A 48 1.16 -25.94 12.55
C HIS A 48 1.95 -25.26 13.68
N LYS A 49 3.25 -25.02 13.47
CA LYS A 49 4.12 -24.29 14.41
C LYS A 49 4.27 -22.85 13.97
N LYS A 50 4.53 -21.95 14.93
CA LYS A 50 4.77 -20.55 14.65
C LYS A 50 5.96 -20.39 13.69
N ILE A 51 5.78 -19.58 12.64
CA ILE A 51 6.82 -19.21 11.69
C ILE A 51 7.85 -18.34 12.41
N GLN A 52 9.13 -18.69 12.28
CA GLN A 52 10.24 -17.98 12.91
C GLN A 52 11.19 -17.37 11.89
N THR A 53 11.29 -17.99 10.71
CA THR A 53 12.19 -17.56 9.65
C THR A 53 11.46 -17.43 8.32
N VAL A 54 12.03 -16.66 7.41
CA VAL A 54 11.51 -16.52 6.03
C VAL A 54 11.49 -17.88 5.31
N TRP A 55 12.41 -18.75 5.65
CA TRP A 55 12.50 -20.11 5.05
C TRP A 55 11.34 -21.02 5.45
N ASP A 56 10.72 -20.80 6.60
CA ASP A 56 9.54 -21.56 7.05
C ASP A 56 8.29 -21.22 6.22
N ILE A 57 8.28 -20.06 5.55
CA ILE A 57 7.17 -19.62 4.71
C ILE A 57 7.03 -20.51 3.47
N PHE A 58 8.12 -20.95 2.86
CA PHE A 58 8.06 -21.73 1.62
C PHE A 58 7.32 -23.07 1.77
N PRO A 59 7.67 -23.93 2.73
CA PRO A 59 6.91 -25.17 2.96
C PRO A 59 5.48 -24.89 3.41
N SER A 60 5.24 -23.81 4.17
CA SER A 60 3.91 -23.37 4.56
C SER A 60 3.06 -23.03 3.33
N MET A 61 3.60 -22.24 2.40
CA MET A 61 2.91 -21.87 1.16
C MET A 61 2.65 -23.07 0.26
N TYR A 62 3.58 -24.01 0.17
CA TYR A 62 3.39 -25.25 -0.59
C TYR A 62 2.22 -26.10 -0.05
N ALA A 63 2.15 -26.24 1.27
CA ALA A 63 1.04 -26.94 1.92
C ALA A 63 -0.31 -26.21 1.71
N HIS A 64 -0.32 -24.89 1.83
CA HIS A 64 -1.48 -24.05 1.60
C HIS A 64 -2.01 -24.14 0.16
N ALA A 65 -1.10 -24.18 -0.82
CA ALA A 65 -1.45 -24.31 -2.23
C ALA A 65 -2.18 -25.63 -2.54
N LYS A 66 -1.79 -26.70 -1.86
CA LYS A 66 -2.44 -28.01 -2.04
C LYS A 66 -3.81 -28.10 -1.42
N GLY A 67 -4.07 -27.32 -0.38
CA GLY A 67 -5.30 -27.45 0.42
C GLY A 67 -6.40 -26.44 0.07
N MET A 68 -6.07 -25.23 -0.40
CA MET A 68 -7.06 -24.16 -0.49
C MET A 68 -7.16 -23.49 -1.86
N ASN A 69 -6.27 -22.58 -2.21
CA ASN A 69 -6.43 -21.84 -3.47
C ASN A 69 -5.11 -21.17 -3.94
N GLY A 70 -5.11 -20.67 -5.20
CA GLY A 70 -3.94 -20.15 -5.88
C GLY A 70 -3.44 -18.76 -5.43
N ARG A 71 -3.88 -18.22 -4.28
CA ARG A 71 -3.44 -16.89 -3.79
C ARG A 71 -2.06 -16.93 -3.10
N LEU A 72 -1.14 -17.74 -3.61
CA LEU A 72 0.19 -17.96 -3.01
C LEU A 72 0.97 -16.68 -2.74
N VAL A 73 1.00 -15.78 -3.71
CA VAL A 73 1.77 -14.53 -3.59
C VAL A 73 1.23 -13.64 -2.47
N ALA A 74 -0.10 -13.49 -2.40
CA ALA A 74 -0.71 -12.69 -1.34
C ALA A 74 -0.43 -13.27 0.05
N HIS A 75 -0.63 -14.58 0.23
CA HIS A 75 -0.42 -15.26 1.50
C HIS A 75 1.07 -15.31 1.91
N PHE A 76 1.99 -15.39 0.93
CA PHE A 76 3.41 -15.24 1.19
C PHE A 76 3.73 -13.89 1.83
N PHE A 77 3.22 -12.81 1.26
CA PHE A 77 3.42 -11.48 1.83
C PHE A 77 2.74 -11.32 3.19
N VAL A 78 1.56 -11.88 3.40
CA VAL A 78 0.91 -11.88 4.71
C VAL A 78 1.81 -12.52 5.76
N GLN A 79 2.31 -13.74 5.52
CA GLN A 79 3.21 -14.43 6.47
C GLN A 79 4.54 -13.68 6.63
N LEU A 80 5.07 -13.09 5.56
CA LEU A 80 6.29 -12.28 5.62
C LEU A 80 6.10 -11.05 6.51
N PHE A 81 4.99 -10.33 6.35
CA PHE A 81 4.71 -9.14 7.16
C PHE A 81 4.40 -9.49 8.62
N LEU A 82 3.73 -10.60 8.89
CA LEU A 82 3.48 -11.08 10.25
C LEU A 82 4.75 -11.57 10.97
N LEU A 83 5.81 -11.89 10.22
CA LEU A 83 7.13 -12.23 10.76
C LEU A 83 7.88 -10.98 11.26
N LEU A 84 7.57 -9.80 10.68
CA LEU A 84 8.21 -8.54 11.08
C LEU A 84 7.67 -8.05 12.43
N PRO A 85 8.49 -7.36 13.23
CA PRO A 85 7.98 -6.61 14.38
C PRO A 85 6.89 -5.61 13.96
N SER A 86 5.81 -5.51 14.74
CA SER A 86 4.65 -4.67 14.42
C SER A 86 5.02 -3.23 14.04
N GLY A 87 5.93 -2.60 14.79
CA GLY A 87 6.36 -1.24 14.48
C GLY A 87 7.06 -1.08 13.11
N ILE A 88 7.77 -2.11 12.63
CA ILE A 88 8.36 -2.10 11.28
C ILE A 88 7.25 -2.22 10.24
N PHE A 89 6.29 -3.11 10.47
CA PHE A 89 5.12 -3.26 9.60
C PHE A 89 4.34 -1.95 9.48
N ASP A 90 4.08 -1.25 10.60
CA ASP A 90 3.36 0.02 10.64
C ASP A 90 4.00 1.08 9.74
N VAL A 91 5.33 1.21 9.84
CA VAL A 91 6.10 2.15 9.02
C VAL A 91 6.07 1.76 7.54
N VAL A 92 6.35 0.49 7.22
CA VAL A 92 6.40 0.00 5.83
C VAL A 92 5.04 0.18 5.16
N ASN A 93 3.95 -0.20 5.83
CA ASN A 93 2.61 -0.06 5.29
C ASN A 93 2.23 1.42 5.08
N ALA A 94 2.55 2.30 6.04
CA ALA A 94 2.31 3.74 5.90
C ALA A 94 3.12 4.35 4.74
N VAL A 95 4.37 3.92 4.53
CA VAL A 95 5.19 4.35 3.38
C VAL A 95 4.57 3.89 2.07
N ILE A 96 4.22 2.60 1.94
CA ILE A 96 3.61 2.04 0.71
C ILE A 96 2.32 2.77 0.37
N PHE A 97 1.45 3.00 1.35
CA PHE A 97 0.20 3.72 1.14
C PHE A 97 0.44 5.17 0.69
N THR A 98 1.37 5.87 1.36
CA THR A 98 1.75 7.24 0.99
C THR A 98 2.31 7.30 -0.42
N MET A 99 3.17 6.36 -0.81
CA MET A 99 3.70 6.25 -2.17
C MET A 99 2.59 6.00 -3.19
N LEU A 100 1.63 5.12 -2.89
CA LEU A 100 0.47 4.87 -3.75
C LEU A 100 -0.31 6.16 -4.01
N ILE A 101 -0.62 6.94 -2.97
CA ILE A 101 -1.31 8.23 -3.10
C ILE A 101 -0.50 9.21 -3.96
N LEU A 102 0.82 9.28 -3.77
CA LEU A 102 1.70 10.14 -4.58
C LEU A 102 1.74 9.74 -6.04
N ILE A 103 1.77 8.44 -6.34
CA ILE A 103 1.73 7.90 -7.70
C ILE A 103 0.39 8.26 -8.36
N LEU A 104 -0.74 8.04 -7.66
CA LEU A 104 -2.08 8.40 -8.14
C LEU A 104 -2.20 9.91 -8.38
N TYR A 105 -1.74 10.71 -7.43
CA TYR A 105 -1.69 12.17 -7.58
C TYR A 105 -0.90 12.56 -8.83
N ARG A 106 0.30 12.01 -9.00
CA ARG A 106 1.15 12.28 -10.16
C ARG A 106 0.49 11.86 -11.47
N TYR A 107 -0.16 10.70 -11.51
CA TYR A 107 -0.88 10.19 -12.68
C TYR A 107 -2.04 11.11 -13.08
N LEU A 108 -2.88 11.51 -12.11
CA LEU A 108 -4.03 12.38 -12.35
C LEU A 108 -3.63 13.77 -12.85
N PHE A 109 -2.57 14.35 -12.27
CA PHE A 109 -2.13 15.69 -12.65
C PHE A 109 -1.17 15.72 -13.85
N TRP A 110 -0.45 14.62 -14.11
CA TRP A 110 0.37 14.49 -15.32
C TRP A 110 -0.50 14.54 -16.58
N ASN A 111 -1.61 13.87 -16.57
CA ASN A 111 -2.53 13.81 -17.71
C ASN A 111 -3.24 15.14 -17.95
N LYS A 112 -3.49 15.92 -16.90
CA LYS A 112 -4.16 17.23 -17.02
C LYS A 112 -3.36 18.25 -17.81
N LYS A 113 -2.03 18.19 -17.79
CA LYS A 113 -1.16 19.04 -18.63
C LYS A 113 -1.15 18.64 -20.11
N ARG A 114 -1.35 17.36 -20.43
CA ARG A 114 -1.44 16.87 -21.81
C ARG A 114 -2.82 17.11 -22.43
N ASN A 115 -3.88 17.01 -21.65
CA ASN A 115 -5.26 17.14 -22.13
C ASN A 115 -5.73 18.60 -22.24
N ALA A 116 -4.96 19.57 -21.75
CA ALA A 116 -5.26 20.99 -21.96
C ALA A 116 -5.14 21.44 -23.42
N LEU A 117 -4.56 20.60 -24.29
CA LEU A 117 -4.41 20.83 -25.73
C LEU A 117 -5.20 19.83 -26.61
N ALA A 118 -5.88 18.86 -26.02
CA ALA A 118 -6.77 17.97 -26.75
C ALA A 118 -8.19 18.54 -26.71
N PRO A 119 -8.79 18.92 -27.83
CA PRO A 119 -10.17 19.38 -27.83
C PRO A 119 -11.09 18.24 -27.34
N VAL A 120 -12.08 18.61 -26.55
CA VAL A 120 -13.12 17.74 -25.95
C VAL A 120 -13.95 16.95 -27.00
N SER A 121 -13.56 16.98 -28.23
CA SER A 121 -14.22 16.47 -29.42
C SER A 121 -14.35 14.93 -29.49
N TYR A 122 -13.61 14.18 -28.68
CA TYR A 122 -13.61 12.73 -28.80
C TYR A 122 -14.65 11.97 -27.97
N THR A 123 -15.32 12.64 -27.05
CA THR A 123 -16.30 11.97 -26.15
C THR A 123 -17.71 11.86 -26.74
N HIS A 124 -18.00 12.50 -27.85
CA HIS A 124 -19.33 12.47 -28.47
C HIS A 124 -19.45 11.58 -29.73
N LEU A 125 -18.37 10.94 -30.15
CA LEU A 125 -18.35 10.19 -31.43
C LEU A 125 -18.43 8.65 -31.29
N THR A 126 -18.60 8.11 -30.09
CA THR A 126 -18.63 6.66 -29.83
C THR A 126 -19.85 6.17 -29.07
N LEU A 127 -21.00 6.82 -29.23
CA LEU A 127 -22.28 6.22 -28.85
C LEU A 127 -23.08 5.90 -30.11
N PRO A 128 -23.42 4.62 -30.36
CA PRO A 128 -24.33 4.20 -31.42
C PRO A 128 -25.75 4.69 -31.16
#